data_92a5d12063c78b4677072c7674d115ac
#
_entry.id   92a5d12063c78b4677072c7674d115ac
#
_cell.length_a   1.000
_cell.length_b   1.000
_cell.length_c   1.000
_cell.angle_alpha   90.00
_cell.angle_beta   90.00
_cell.angle_gamma   90.00
#
_symmetry.space_group_name_H-M   'P 1'
#
loop_
_entity.id
_entity.type
_entity.pdbx_description
1 polymer ?
#
loop_
_entity_poly.entity_id
_entity_poly.type
_entity_poly.pdbx_seq_one_letter_code
_entity_poly.pdbx_strand_id
1 'polypeptide(L)'
;MPIITKQDVTTREGSAPGLEVSDLVDAAQGSQSLKIGELTIAPHTRVPRHIHPNTEEAMIILEGTLDVVLGNQRMTVGPGHVVLAPAGTVHGFLNRTHAPARLLFVFPTQQVERVLASVSGATVGFPSEQGLTGYPSPQDRPLERPS
;
A
#
# COMPACT_ATOMS: atom_id res chain seq x y z
N MET A 1 -13.35 -16.74 -20.05
CA MET A 1 -12.79 -16.98 -18.70
C MET A 1 -11.28 -16.88 -18.78
N PRO A 2 -10.69 -15.78 -18.39
CA PRO A 2 -9.25 -15.63 -18.55
C PRO A 2 -8.44 -16.36 -17.48
N ILE A 3 -7.33 -16.92 -17.91
CA ILE A 3 -6.23 -17.25 -17.04
C ILE A 3 -5.18 -16.20 -17.31
N ILE A 4 -4.77 -15.48 -16.28
CA ILE A 4 -3.90 -14.33 -16.44
C ILE A 4 -2.47 -14.72 -16.09
N THR A 5 -1.57 -14.51 -17.03
CA THR A 5 -0.15 -14.71 -16.84
C THR A 5 0.49 -13.36 -16.56
N LYS A 6 1.18 -13.24 -15.44
CA LYS A 6 1.77 -11.96 -15.00
C LYS A 6 2.65 -11.32 -16.08
N GLN A 7 3.44 -12.12 -16.77
CA GLN A 7 4.35 -11.63 -17.80
C GLN A 7 3.63 -11.04 -19.03
N ASP A 8 2.35 -11.32 -19.18
CA ASP A 8 1.53 -10.75 -20.27
C ASP A 8 0.83 -9.46 -19.83
N VAL A 9 1.00 -9.06 -18.58
CA VAL A 9 0.38 -7.88 -18.02
C VAL A 9 1.34 -6.71 -18.08
N THR A 10 0.82 -5.55 -18.48
CA THR A 10 1.62 -4.34 -18.54
C THR A 10 2.00 -3.87 -17.13
N THR A 11 3.27 -3.56 -16.97
CA THR A 11 3.79 -2.92 -15.76
C THR A 11 3.89 -1.42 -16.02
N ARG A 12 3.46 -0.65 -15.06
CA ARG A 12 3.50 0.81 -15.10
C ARG A 12 4.14 1.37 -13.84
N GLU A 13 4.59 2.62 -13.91
CA GLU A 13 5.05 3.34 -12.74
C GLU A 13 3.90 3.53 -11.75
N GLY A 14 4.21 3.38 -10.47
CA GLY A 14 3.25 3.59 -9.40
C GLY A 14 3.10 5.06 -9.00
N SER A 15 2.57 5.29 -7.82
CA SER A 15 2.25 6.64 -7.32
C SER A 15 3.48 7.47 -6.92
N ALA A 16 4.65 6.88 -6.92
CA ALA A 16 5.91 7.56 -6.61
C ALA A 16 7.06 6.84 -7.31
N PRO A 17 8.22 7.51 -7.49
CA PRO A 17 9.40 6.85 -8.05
C PRO A 17 9.81 5.62 -7.25
N GLY A 18 10.23 4.58 -7.94
CA GLY A 18 10.62 3.30 -7.32
C GLY A 18 9.46 2.36 -7.04
N LEU A 19 8.25 2.72 -7.41
CA LEU A 19 7.07 1.87 -7.33
C LEU A 19 6.67 1.42 -8.73
N GLU A 20 6.48 0.13 -8.89
CA GLU A 20 5.97 -0.46 -10.14
C GLU A 20 4.70 -1.24 -9.86
N VAL A 21 3.72 -1.08 -10.71
CA VAL A 21 2.41 -1.73 -10.58
C VAL A 21 2.13 -2.58 -11.80
N SER A 22 1.71 -3.82 -11.56
CA SER A 22 1.14 -4.70 -12.59
C SER A 22 -0.33 -4.91 -12.26
N ASP A 23 -1.22 -4.40 -13.11
CA ASP A 23 -2.67 -4.56 -12.92
C ASP A 23 -3.08 -5.95 -13.42
N LEU A 24 -3.25 -6.89 -12.48
CA LEU A 24 -3.48 -8.30 -12.80
C LEU A 24 -4.94 -8.58 -13.11
N VAL A 25 -5.86 -8.03 -12.32
CA VAL A 25 -7.30 -8.23 -12.49
C VAL A 25 -8.02 -6.90 -12.37
N ASP A 26 -8.73 -6.53 -13.41
CA ASP A 26 -9.65 -5.38 -13.42
C ASP A 26 -10.72 -5.60 -14.50
N ALA A 27 -11.40 -4.54 -14.91
CA ALA A 27 -12.43 -4.62 -15.95
C ALA A 27 -11.88 -5.14 -17.29
N ALA A 28 -10.62 -4.88 -17.59
CA ALA A 28 -10.02 -5.31 -18.85
C ALA A 28 -9.96 -6.84 -18.98
N GLN A 29 -9.85 -7.56 -17.86
CA GLN A 29 -9.89 -9.01 -17.84
C GLN A 29 -11.31 -9.56 -17.60
N GLY A 30 -12.31 -8.71 -17.49
CA GLY A 30 -13.70 -9.09 -17.31
C GLY A 30 -14.15 -9.20 -15.87
N SER A 31 -13.37 -8.67 -14.92
CA SER A 31 -13.84 -8.60 -13.54
C SER A 31 -14.96 -7.58 -13.38
N GLN A 32 -15.97 -7.92 -12.60
CA GLN A 32 -17.08 -7.02 -12.32
C GLN A 32 -16.76 -6.03 -11.19
N SER A 33 -16.04 -6.48 -10.18
CA SER A 33 -15.77 -5.67 -8.99
C SER A 33 -14.34 -5.77 -8.50
N LEU A 34 -13.70 -6.91 -8.64
CA LEU A 34 -12.35 -7.11 -8.08
C LEU A 34 -11.31 -6.30 -8.86
N LYS A 35 -10.43 -5.69 -8.08
CA LYS A 35 -9.19 -5.11 -8.59
C LYS A 35 -8.03 -5.72 -7.85
N ILE A 36 -7.14 -6.36 -8.56
CA ILE A 36 -5.96 -7.01 -7.99
C ILE A 36 -4.75 -6.57 -8.78
N GLY A 37 -3.74 -6.13 -8.07
CA GLY A 37 -2.47 -5.78 -8.70
C GLY A 37 -1.29 -6.26 -7.86
N GLU A 38 -0.13 -6.24 -8.48
CA GLU A 38 1.12 -6.48 -7.79
C GLU A 38 1.90 -5.17 -7.74
N LEU A 39 2.37 -4.83 -6.55
CA LEU A 39 3.22 -3.68 -6.33
C LEU A 39 4.63 -4.16 -6.02
N THR A 40 5.60 -3.65 -6.75
CA THR A 40 7.02 -3.82 -6.46
C THR A 40 7.54 -2.52 -5.88
N ILE A 41 8.21 -2.62 -4.75
CA ILE A 41 8.77 -1.48 -4.02
C ILE A 41 10.28 -1.62 -4.03
N ALA A 42 10.95 -0.73 -4.76
CA ALA A 42 12.40 -0.72 -4.86
C ALA A 42 13.07 -0.49 -3.49
N PRO A 43 14.37 -0.84 -3.35
CA PRO A 43 15.11 -0.50 -2.14
C PRO A 43 14.98 0.98 -1.76
N HIS A 44 14.89 1.24 -0.46
CA HIS A 44 14.84 2.60 0.09
C HIS A 44 13.70 3.46 -0.46
N THR A 45 12.60 2.82 -0.83
CA THR A 45 11.45 3.47 -1.47
C THR A 45 10.25 3.39 -0.55
N ARG A 46 9.46 4.44 -0.60
CA ARG A 46 8.27 4.60 0.21
C ARG A 46 7.02 4.52 -0.65
N VAL A 47 6.00 3.83 -0.15
CA VAL A 47 4.61 4.06 -0.55
C VAL A 47 4.08 5.15 0.35
N PRO A 48 3.77 6.35 -0.19
CA PRO A 48 3.28 7.45 0.62
C PRO A 48 2.04 7.08 1.43
N ARG A 49 1.93 7.62 2.62
CA ARG A 49 0.75 7.40 3.46
C ARG A 49 -0.48 7.99 2.78
N HIS A 50 -1.53 7.21 2.75
CA HIS A 50 -2.78 7.59 2.10
C HIS A 50 -3.94 6.82 2.72
N ILE A 51 -5.15 7.23 2.32
CA ILE A 51 -6.38 6.52 2.65
C ILE A 51 -7.13 6.17 1.37
N HIS A 52 -7.96 5.16 1.47
CA HIS A 52 -9.02 4.89 0.51
C HIS A 52 -10.35 5.13 1.20
N PRO A 53 -11.00 6.30 0.98
CA PRO A 53 -12.22 6.64 1.72
C PRO A 53 -13.38 5.69 1.49
N ASN A 54 -13.43 5.08 0.32
CA ASN A 54 -14.59 4.33 -0.15
C ASN A 54 -14.43 2.81 -0.11
N THR A 55 -13.27 2.30 0.27
CA THR A 55 -13.04 0.85 0.21
C THR A 55 -11.96 0.39 1.18
N GLU A 56 -12.06 -0.84 1.60
CA GLU A 56 -10.97 -1.55 2.25
C GLU A 56 -9.94 -2.03 1.21
N GLU A 57 -8.78 -2.38 1.68
CA GLU A 57 -7.70 -2.95 0.87
C GLU A 57 -7.01 -4.06 1.65
N ALA A 58 -6.78 -5.19 1.00
CA ALA A 58 -5.91 -6.22 1.55
C ALA A 58 -4.58 -6.22 0.79
N MET A 59 -3.49 -6.28 1.51
CA MET A 59 -2.13 -6.31 0.95
C MET A 59 -1.42 -7.55 1.44
N ILE A 60 -1.09 -8.43 0.52
CA ILE A 60 -0.49 -9.74 0.80
C ILE A 60 0.99 -9.66 0.46
N ILE A 61 1.85 -9.80 1.45
CA ILE A 61 3.29 -9.68 1.25
C ILE A 61 3.82 -10.96 0.61
N LEU A 62 4.45 -10.82 -0.55
CA LEU A 62 4.98 -11.94 -1.32
C LEU A 62 6.48 -12.11 -1.16
N GLU A 63 7.21 -11.00 -1.08
CA GLU A 63 8.67 -11.01 -1.08
C GLU A 63 9.20 -9.78 -0.37
N GLY A 64 10.32 -9.94 0.30
CA GLY A 64 11.00 -8.83 0.96
C GLY A 64 10.44 -8.50 2.33
N THR A 65 10.98 -7.44 2.89
CA THR A 65 10.63 -6.94 4.22
C THR A 65 10.25 -5.48 4.12
N LEU A 66 9.12 -5.13 4.71
CA LEU A 66 8.56 -3.78 4.66
C LEU A 66 8.22 -3.28 6.06
N ASP A 67 8.48 -2.02 6.29
CA ASP A 67 7.92 -1.31 7.42
C ASP A 67 6.53 -0.82 7.00
N VAL A 68 5.51 -1.14 7.79
CA VAL A 68 4.14 -0.73 7.51
C VAL A 68 3.62 0.22 8.58
N VAL A 69 2.90 1.22 8.11
CA VAL A 69 2.04 2.07 8.92
C VAL A 69 0.61 1.68 8.61
N LEU A 70 -0.17 1.39 9.63
CA LEU A 70 -1.59 1.06 9.53
C LEU A 70 -2.34 1.73 10.68
N GLY A 71 -2.99 2.85 10.41
CA GLY A 71 -3.57 3.66 11.47
C GLY A 71 -2.50 4.08 12.48
N ASN A 72 -2.67 3.69 13.72
CA ASN A 72 -1.70 3.94 14.80
C ASN A 72 -0.67 2.82 14.98
N GLN A 73 -0.76 1.78 14.19
CA GLN A 73 0.15 0.65 14.28
C GLN A 73 1.34 0.84 13.37
N ARG A 74 2.47 0.35 13.83
CA ARG A 74 3.69 0.23 13.04
C ARG A 74 4.28 -1.13 13.25
N MET A 75 4.70 -1.74 12.17
CA MET A 75 5.20 -3.10 12.22
C MET A 75 6.12 -3.37 11.04
N THR A 76 7.05 -4.27 11.23
CA THR A 76 7.80 -4.87 10.14
C THR A 76 7.08 -6.13 9.67
N VAL A 77 6.83 -6.23 8.38
CA VAL A 77 6.10 -7.34 7.78
C VAL A 77 6.92 -7.98 6.66
N GLY A 78 6.64 -9.23 6.39
CA GLY A 78 7.25 -10.00 5.32
C GLY A 78 6.31 -11.10 4.83
N PRO A 79 6.77 -12.03 4.01
CA PRO A 79 5.94 -13.14 3.53
C PRO A 79 5.27 -13.87 4.69
N GLY A 80 3.99 -14.15 4.52
CA GLY A 80 3.14 -14.71 5.57
C GLY A 80 2.29 -13.68 6.30
N HIS A 81 2.54 -12.39 6.09
CA HIS A 81 1.70 -11.32 6.60
C HIS A 81 0.71 -10.85 5.55
N VAL A 82 -0.48 -10.51 6.02
CA VAL A 82 -1.49 -9.77 5.25
C VAL A 82 -1.82 -8.52 6.03
N VAL A 83 -1.76 -7.37 5.35
CA VAL A 83 -2.15 -6.09 5.91
C VAL A 83 -3.55 -5.77 5.40
N LEU A 84 -4.51 -5.63 6.30
CA LEU A 84 -5.87 -5.24 5.95
C LEU A 84 -6.09 -3.80 6.42
N ALA A 85 -6.30 -2.91 5.47
CA ALA A 85 -6.63 -1.52 5.73
C ALA A 85 -8.13 -1.30 5.55
N PRO A 86 -8.89 -1.10 6.63
CA PRO A 86 -10.30 -0.71 6.51
C PRO A 86 -10.44 0.62 5.76
N ALA A 87 -11.61 0.86 5.20
CA ALA A 87 -11.90 2.12 4.53
C ALA A 87 -11.58 3.30 5.45
N GLY A 88 -10.93 4.32 4.90
CA GLY A 88 -10.55 5.52 5.65
C GLY A 88 -9.35 5.38 6.56
N THR A 89 -8.70 4.22 6.61
CA THR A 89 -7.54 4.01 7.47
C THR A 89 -6.25 4.39 6.76
N VAL A 90 -5.44 5.23 7.40
CA VAL A 90 -4.11 5.61 6.89
C VAL A 90 -3.23 4.38 6.80
N HIS A 91 -2.58 4.22 5.68
CA HIS A 91 -1.58 3.18 5.51
C HIS A 91 -0.50 3.58 4.52
N GLY A 92 0.63 2.93 4.63
CA GLY A 92 1.78 3.13 3.77
C GLY A 92 2.89 2.15 4.14
N PHE A 93 3.89 2.09 3.28
CA PHE A 93 5.03 1.21 3.45
C PHE A 93 6.34 1.95 3.24
N LEU A 94 7.38 1.41 3.83
CA LEU A 94 8.76 1.79 3.54
C LEU A 94 9.61 0.54 3.37
N ASN A 95 10.30 0.44 2.26
CA ASN A 95 11.33 -0.56 2.07
C ASN A 95 12.68 0.03 2.51
N ARG A 96 13.14 -0.32 3.71
CA ARG A 96 14.45 0.12 4.22
C ARG A 96 15.60 -0.75 3.74
N THR A 97 15.30 -1.84 3.07
CA THR A 97 16.30 -2.84 2.73
C THR A 97 16.99 -2.51 1.40
N HIS A 98 18.02 -3.30 1.08
CA HIS A 98 18.75 -3.20 -0.18
C HIS A 98 18.18 -4.13 -1.26
N ALA A 99 17.07 -4.81 -0.98
CA ALA A 99 16.40 -5.70 -1.92
C ALA A 99 14.98 -5.21 -2.19
N PRO A 100 14.43 -5.47 -3.39
CA PRO A 100 13.04 -5.11 -3.68
C PRO A 100 12.08 -5.92 -2.82
N ALA A 101 10.90 -5.35 -2.59
CA ALA A 101 9.78 -6.02 -1.95
C ALA A 101 8.61 -6.08 -2.91
N ARG A 102 7.79 -7.12 -2.80
CA ARG A 102 6.58 -7.30 -3.62
C ARG A 102 5.39 -7.65 -2.75
N LEU A 103 4.26 -7.10 -3.10
CA LEU A 103 2.99 -7.45 -2.49
C LEU A 103 1.88 -7.49 -3.54
N LEU A 104 0.84 -8.26 -3.25
CA LEU A 104 -0.43 -8.16 -3.97
C LEU A 104 -1.34 -7.20 -3.21
N PHE A 105 -1.98 -6.30 -3.93
CA PHE A 105 -3.08 -5.51 -3.37
C PHE A 105 -4.40 -5.97 -3.97
N VAL A 106 -5.43 -6.00 -3.14
CA VAL A 106 -6.76 -6.48 -3.50
C VAL A 106 -7.81 -5.48 -3.04
N PHE A 107 -8.60 -5.01 -3.98
CA PHE A 107 -9.76 -4.16 -3.71
C PHE A 107 -11.04 -4.88 -4.15
N PRO A 108 -12.13 -4.76 -3.38
CA PRO A 108 -13.45 -5.29 -3.77
C PRO A 108 -14.21 -4.35 -4.70
N THR A 109 -13.58 -3.32 -5.21
CA THR A 109 -14.14 -2.36 -6.16
C THR A 109 -13.06 -1.93 -7.15
N GLN A 110 -13.48 -1.58 -8.35
CA GLN A 110 -12.56 -1.01 -9.35
C GLN A 110 -12.49 0.51 -9.28
N GLN A 111 -13.40 1.13 -8.55
CA GLN A 111 -13.46 2.58 -8.37
C GLN A 111 -12.83 2.95 -7.03
N VAL A 112 -11.51 2.89 -7.00
CA VAL A 112 -10.75 3.17 -5.79
C VAL A 112 -10.44 4.65 -5.67
N GLU A 113 -10.95 5.28 -4.63
CA GLU A 113 -10.56 6.64 -4.28
C GLU A 113 -9.28 6.62 -3.46
N ARG A 114 -8.47 7.65 -3.60
CA ARG A 114 -7.21 7.77 -2.88
C ARG A 114 -6.97 9.21 -2.47
N VAL A 115 -6.70 9.41 -1.20
CA VAL A 115 -6.36 10.72 -0.64
C VAL A 115 -5.05 10.60 0.11
N LEU A 116 -4.08 11.43 -0.24
CA LEU A 116 -2.80 11.45 0.46
C LEU A 116 -2.97 11.98 1.88
N ALA A 117 -2.31 11.34 2.81
CA ALA A 117 -2.17 11.84 4.17
C ALA A 117 -1.07 12.91 4.15
N SER A 118 -1.47 14.15 4.01
CA SER A 118 -0.55 15.27 3.83
C SER A 118 0.23 15.56 5.11
N VAL A 119 1.51 15.85 4.92
CA VAL A 119 2.38 16.27 6.03
C VAL A 119 2.06 17.67 6.53
N SER A 120 1.33 18.45 5.76
CA SER A 120 0.97 19.82 6.11
C SER A 120 -0.23 19.94 7.05
N GLY A 121 -0.82 18.83 7.43
CA GLY A 121 -1.96 18.82 8.32
C GLY A 121 -3.30 19.04 7.68
N ALA A 122 -3.32 19.32 6.40
CA ALA A 122 -4.56 19.55 5.66
C ALA A 122 -5.11 18.22 5.15
N THR A 123 -5.49 17.36 6.04
CA THR A 123 -5.99 16.04 5.69
C THR A 123 -7.49 15.98 5.83
N VAL A 124 -8.12 15.57 4.76
CA VAL A 124 -9.54 15.37 4.71
C VAL A 124 -9.89 14.11 5.49
N GLY A 125 -10.79 14.25 6.45
CA GLY A 125 -11.32 13.11 7.20
C GLY A 125 -10.35 12.52 8.22
N PHE A 126 -9.18 13.11 8.39
CA PHE A 126 -8.24 12.71 9.41
C PHE A 126 -8.22 13.67 10.56
N PRO A 127 -7.99 13.17 11.77
CA PRO A 127 -7.31 14.03 12.71
C PRO A 127 -6.14 14.57 11.93
N SER A 128 -6.00 15.85 11.91
CA SER A 128 -4.95 16.50 11.18
C SER A 128 -3.68 15.70 11.15
N GLU A 129 -2.84 16.01 10.25
CA GLU A 129 -1.48 15.50 10.29
C GLU A 129 -0.91 15.56 11.70
N GLN A 130 -1.48 16.38 12.56
CA GLN A 130 -1.07 16.43 13.95
C GLN A 130 -1.46 15.20 14.74
N GLY A 131 -2.56 14.58 14.44
CA GLY A 131 -2.85 13.26 14.97
C GLY A 131 -1.88 12.22 14.43
N LEU A 132 -1.29 12.53 13.30
CA LEU A 132 -0.29 11.70 12.64
C LEU A 132 1.11 12.29 12.70
N THR A 133 1.25 13.51 13.17
CA THR A 133 2.55 14.18 13.25
C THR A 133 3.40 13.67 14.38
N GLY A 134 2.76 13.17 15.38
CA GLY A 134 3.49 12.35 16.30
C GLY A 134 3.96 11.05 15.65
N TYR A 135 3.56 10.87 14.42
CA TYR A 135 3.81 9.71 13.59
C TYR A 135 4.98 10.04 12.67
N PRO A 136 6.19 9.88 13.08
CA PRO A 136 7.30 10.16 12.21
C PRO A 136 7.22 9.22 11.03
N SER A 137 7.76 9.69 9.97
CA SER A 137 8.01 8.85 8.85
C SER A 137 8.71 7.58 9.32
N PRO A 138 8.38 6.43 8.76
CA PRO A 138 9.10 5.21 9.07
C PRO A 138 10.62 5.32 8.89
N GLN A 139 11.08 6.32 8.16
CA GLN A 139 12.51 6.60 8.02
C GLN A 139 13.13 7.19 9.26
N ASP A 140 12.35 7.87 10.06
CA ASP A 140 12.85 8.72 11.12
C ASP A 140 12.78 8.06 12.50
N ARG A 141 12.13 6.91 12.58
CA ARG A 141 11.99 6.16 13.83
C ARG A 141 12.10 4.68 13.63
N PRO A 142 12.64 3.99 14.63
CA PRO A 142 12.47 2.55 14.70
C PRO A 142 10.99 2.21 14.74
N LEU A 143 10.61 1.14 14.10
CA LEU A 143 9.26 0.63 14.22
C LEU A 143 9.02 0.13 15.63
N GLU A 144 7.93 0.57 16.19
CA GLU A 144 7.46 -0.01 17.44
C GLU A 144 6.88 -1.38 17.14
N ARG A 145 7.34 -2.35 17.86
CA ARG A 145 6.77 -3.68 17.80
C ARG A 145 5.49 -3.69 18.61
N PRO A 146 4.47 -4.38 18.15
CA PRO A 146 3.30 -4.58 18.98
C PRO A 146 3.74 -5.30 20.25
N SER A 147 3.27 -4.78 21.34
CA SER A 147 3.45 -5.41 22.67
C SER A 147 2.64 -6.68 22.77
#